data_386ef7f372f21cbf1b1542de035ec5f8
#
_entry.id   386ef7f372f21cbf1b1542de035ec5f8
#
_cell.length_a   1.000
_cell.length_b   1.000
_cell.length_c   1.000
_cell.angle_alpha   90.00
_cell.angle_beta   90.00
_cell.angle_gamma   90.00
#
_symmetry.space_group_name_H-M   'P 1'
#
loop_
_entity.id
_entity.type
_entity.pdbx_description
1 polymer ?
#
loop_
_entity_poly.entity_id
_entity_poly.type
_entity_poly.pdbx_seq_one_letter_code
_entity_poly.pdbx_strand_id
1 'polypeptide(L)'
;MVGAAFFLGLFIGLFIVPPLGEKYGRKKVFGLTIRISLVVQILMVFSQSFNLTLFTIFASGVLWNGKNIVGLSYAEEFLPKKHSKDVITGMFVIGSVCMFVVPLYFITISNNWVPIGIMMVIWTLISVIIMPNVPESPKFLYEKGEFNEARLSLFSVARFNGVKIKQNLMFDKENPDFKQ
;
A
#
# COMPACT_ATOMS: atom_id res chain seq x y z
N MET A 1 23.22 -14.60 -1.87
CA MET A 1 22.97 -14.07 -0.51
C MET A 1 21.97 -12.93 -0.50
N VAL A 2 22.13 -11.88 -1.32
CA VAL A 2 21.27 -10.69 -1.36
C VAL A 2 19.80 -11.02 -1.65
N GLY A 3 19.52 -11.82 -2.71
CA GLY A 3 18.16 -12.22 -3.03
C GLY A 3 17.51 -13.09 -1.94
N ALA A 4 18.27 -13.98 -1.32
CA ALA A 4 17.79 -14.81 -0.21
C ALA A 4 17.32 -13.96 0.99
N ALA A 5 18.05 -12.89 1.32
CA ALA A 5 17.67 -11.97 2.39
C ALA A 5 16.33 -11.27 2.11
N PHE A 6 16.10 -10.84 0.86
CA PHE A 6 14.81 -10.26 0.46
C PHE A 6 13.65 -11.26 0.62
N PHE A 7 13.80 -12.47 0.08
CA PHE A 7 12.76 -13.49 0.17
C PHE A 7 12.50 -13.96 1.60
N LEU A 8 13.54 -14.04 2.44
CA LEU A 8 13.38 -14.32 3.87
C LEU A 8 12.59 -13.21 4.56
N GLY A 9 12.90 -11.95 4.28
CA GLY A 9 12.14 -10.81 4.77
C GLY A 9 10.67 -10.85 4.30
N LEU A 10 10.45 -11.14 3.03
CA LEU A 10 9.12 -11.29 2.45
C LEU A 10 8.31 -12.40 3.15
N PHE A 11 8.93 -13.55 3.37
CA PHE A 11 8.30 -14.68 4.05
C PHE A 11 7.88 -14.32 5.48
N ILE A 12 8.78 -13.75 6.27
CA ILE A 12 8.49 -13.31 7.64
C ILE A 12 7.42 -12.21 7.65
N GLY A 13 7.53 -11.24 6.75
CA GLY A 13 6.60 -10.12 6.64
C GLY A 13 5.17 -10.54 6.29
N LEU A 14 5.01 -11.65 5.56
CA LEU A 14 3.70 -12.21 5.19
C LEU A 14 2.87 -12.60 6.42
N PHE A 15 3.50 -13.11 7.46
CA PHE A 15 2.80 -13.51 8.69
C PHE A 15 2.55 -12.34 9.65
N ILE A 16 3.30 -11.26 9.54
CA ILE A 16 3.23 -10.14 10.49
C ILE A 16 2.38 -9.00 9.94
N VAL A 17 2.64 -8.55 8.71
CA VAL A 17 2.13 -7.27 8.21
C VAL A 17 0.64 -7.32 7.82
N PRO A 18 0.13 -8.33 7.08
CA PRO A 18 -1.28 -8.38 6.72
C PRO A 18 -2.23 -8.48 7.93
N PRO A 19 -1.98 -9.32 8.94
CA PRO A 19 -2.83 -9.37 10.14
C PRO A 19 -2.86 -8.04 10.91
N LEU A 20 -1.76 -7.26 10.90
CA LEU A 20 -1.76 -5.93 11.49
C LEU A 20 -2.70 -4.98 10.73
N GLY A 21 -2.78 -5.11 9.38
CA GLY A 21 -3.70 -4.34 8.56
C GLY A 21 -5.18 -4.60 8.90
N GLU A 22 -5.53 -5.84 9.18
CA GLU A 22 -6.88 -6.22 9.60
C GLU A 22 -7.21 -5.72 11.03
N LYS A 23 -6.24 -5.75 11.94
CA LYS A 23 -6.44 -5.36 13.34
C LYS A 23 -6.47 -3.84 13.55
N TYR A 24 -5.54 -3.11 12.94
CA TYR A 24 -5.32 -1.68 13.20
C TYR A 24 -5.86 -0.73 12.14
N GLY A 25 -6.30 -1.26 11.01
CA GLY A 25 -6.79 -0.51 9.86
C GLY A 25 -5.78 -0.48 8.69
N ARG A 26 -6.34 -0.56 7.48
CA ARG A 26 -5.52 -0.68 6.27
C ARG A 26 -4.72 0.59 5.99
N LYS A 27 -5.34 1.77 6.15
CA LYS A 27 -4.67 3.07 5.98
C LYS A 27 -3.49 3.24 6.92
N LYS A 28 -3.69 2.93 8.22
CA LYS A 28 -2.67 3.12 9.25
C LYS A 28 -1.44 2.25 8.99
N VAL A 29 -1.66 0.95 8.73
CA VAL A 29 -0.56 0.00 8.48
C VAL A 29 0.12 0.27 7.15
N PHE A 30 -0.63 0.54 6.10
CA PHE A 30 -0.07 0.93 4.80
C PHE A 30 0.76 2.22 4.91
N GLY A 31 0.21 3.26 5.55
CA GLY A 31 0.91 4.54 5.78
C GLY A 31 2.19 4.39 6.61
N LEU A 32 2.16 3.56 7.66
CA LEU A 32 3.35 3.24 8.45
C LEU A 32 4.40 2.52 7.60
N THR A 33 3.97 1.53 6.83
CA THR A 33 4.86 0.75 5.96
C THR A 33 5.56 1.62 4.91
N ILE A 34 4.86 2.56 4.26
CA ILE A 34 5.49 3.46 3.28
C ILE A 34 6.49 4.40 3.94
N ARG A 35 6.20 4.93 5.13
CA ARG A 35 7.14 5.81 5.87
C ARG A 35 8.42 5.07 6.26
N ILE A 36 8.29 3.86 6.82
CA ILE A 36 9.45 3.03 7.16
C ILE A 36 10.20 2.63 5.87
N SER A 37 9.49 2.30 4.79
CA SER A 37 10.11 2.00 3.50
C SER A 37 10.93 3.16 2.95
N LEU A 38 10.47 4.40 3.11
CA LEU A 38 11.22 5.58 2.69
C LEU A 38 12.58 5.66 3.43
N VAL A 39 12.57 5.47 4.74
CA VAL A 39 13.81 5.47 5.55
C VAL A 39 14.74 4.34 5.11
N VAL A 40 14.21 3.13 4.94
CA VAL A 40 15.00 1.96 4.51
C VAL A 40 15.60 2.17 3.11
N GLN A 41 14.85 2.76 2.17
CA GLN A 41 15.34 3.06 0.83
C GLN A 41 16.44 4.12 0.83
N ILE A 42 16.30 5.17 1.65
CA ILE A 42 17.35 6.20 1.82
C ILE A 42 18.62 5.54 2.38
N LEU A 43 18.50 4.74 3.45
CA LEU A 43 19.63 4.02 4.01
C LEU A 43 20.28 3.08 3.00
N MET A 44 19.49 2.44 2.14
CA MET A 44 20.00 1.55 1.10
C MET A 44 20.81 2.31 0.05
N VAL A 45 20.34 3.49 -0.41
CA VAL A 45 21.03 4.31 -1.42
C VAL A 45 22.37 4.82 -0.90
N PHE A 46 22.45 5.19 0.38
CA PHE A 46 23.68 5.70 1.01
C PHE A 46 24.54 4.61 1.67
N SER A 47 24.13 3.35 1.60
CA SER A 47 24.87 2.26 2.23
C SER A 47 26.19 1.98 1.53
N GLN A 48 27.29 2.03 2.29
CA GLN A 48 28.65 1.64 1.86
C GLN A 48 29.08 0.30 2.47
N SER A 49 28.31 -0.22 3.43
CA SER A 49 28.62 -1.48 4.14
C SER A 49 27.76 -2.61 3.62
N PHE A 50 28.38 -3.75 3.32
CA PHE A 50 27.68 -4.97 2.89
C PHE A 50 26.61 -5.42 3.91
N ASN A 51 26.91 -5.37 5.20
CA ASN A 51 25.98 -5.77 6.25
C ASN A 51 24.76 -4.85 6.32
N LEU A 52 24.96 -3.53 6.18
CA LEU A 52 23.88 -2.57 6.15
C LEU A 52 23.00 -2.77 4.91
N THR A 53 23.60 -2.98 3.74
CA THR A 53 22.87 -3.29 2.50
C THR A 53 22.05 -4.57 2.66
N LEU A 54 22.61 -5.63 3.24
CA LEU A 54 21.93 -6.89 3.46
C LEU A 54 20.70 -6.70 4.40
N PHE A 55 20.88 -5.93 5.47
CA PHE A 55 19.80 -5.60 6.41
C PHE A 55 18.68 -4.77 5.75
N THR A 56 19.02 -3.76 4.96
CA THR A 56 18.03 -2.93 4.26
C THR A 56 17.26 -3.71 3.21
N ILE A 57 17.88 -4.66 2.53
CA ILE A 57 17.23 -5.56 1.59
C ILE A 57 16.27 -6.51 2.31
N PHE A 58 16.69 -7.10 3.44
CA PHE A 58 15.80 -7.91 4.28
C PHE A 58 14.60 -7.09 4.77
N ALA A 59 14.82 -5.90 5.32
CA ALA A 59 13.77 -5.00 5.78
C ALA A 59 12.82 -4.60 4.63
N SER A 60 13.35 -4.37 3.42
CA SER A 60 12.54 -4.09 2.22
C SER A 60 11.62 -5.26 1.87
N GLY A 61 12.09 -6.51 2.04
CA GLY A 61 11.28 -7.71 1.86
C GLY A 61 10.11 -7.76 2.85
N VAL A 62 10.34 -7.50 4.13
CA VAL A 62 9.26 -7.43 5.14
C VAL A 62 8.22 -6.36 4.77
N LEU A 63 8.68 -5.16 4.42
CA LEU A 63 7.83 -4.01 4.10
C LEU A 63 7.10 -4.16 2.76
N TRP A 64 7.58 -5.04 1.87
CA TRP A 64 6.92 -5.34 0.61
C TRP A 64 5.48 -5.81 0.79
N ASN A 65 5.22 -6.65 1.80
CA ASN A 65 3.87 -7.14 2.12
C ASN A 65 2.90 -6.02 2.49
N GLY A 66 3.36 -5.01 3.23
CA GLY A 66 2.53 -3.86 3.58
C GLY A 66 2.17 -3.01 2.38
N LYS A 67 3.10 -2.84 1.43
CA LYS A 67 2.84 -2.08 0.20
C LYS A 67 1.95 -2.85 -0.78
N ASN A 68 2.20 -4.14 -0.99
CA ASN A 68 1.48 -4.92 -1.98
C ASN A 68 0.20 -5.52 -1.42
N ILE A 69 0.24 -6.28 -0.32
CA ILE A 69 -0.95 -6.98 0.18
C ILE A 69 -1.90 -6.00 0.85
N VAL A 70 -1.41 -5.25 1.86
CA VAL A 70 -2.27 -4.31 2.59
C VAL A 70 -2.69 -3.15 1.70
N GLY A 71 -1.76 -2.62 0.87
CA GLY A 71 -2.06 -1.54 -0.07
C GLY A 71 -3.06 -1.94 -1.15
N LEU A 72 -2.95 -3.15 -1.70
CA LEU A 72 -3.89 -3.67 -2.68
C LEU A 72 -5.27 -3.88 -2.08
N SER A 73 -5.36 -4.53 -0.90
CA SER A 73 -6.63 -4.71 -0.18
C SER A 73 -7.26 -3.36 0.18
N TYR A 74 -6.45 -2.38 0.59
CA TYR A 74 -6.92 -1.03 0.86
C TYR A 74 -7.49 -0.35 -0.39
N ALA A 75 -6.82 -0.46 -1.53
CA ALA A 75 -7.31 0.08 -2.80
C ALA A 75 -8.60 -0.61 -3.27
N GLU A 76 -8.69 -1.94 -3.11
CA GLU A 76 -9.85 -2.73 -3.51
C GLU A 76 -11.12 -2.32 -2.75
N GLU A 77 -11.01 -1.92 -1.50
CA GLU A 77 -12.15 -1.51 -0.67
C GLU A 77 -12.82 -0.19 -1.11
N PHE A 78 -12.13 0.61 -1.92
CA PHE A 78 -12.71 1.82 -2.54
C PHE A 78 -13.32 1.57 -3.91
N LEU A 79 -13.08 0.40 -4.50
CA LEU A 79 -13.52 0.10 -5.86
C LEU A 79 -14.88 -0.59 -5.87
N PRO A 80 -15.78 -0.20 -6.79
CA PRO A 80 -16.99 -0.97 -7.05
C PRO A 80 -16.62 -2.38 -7.50
N LYS A 81 -17.33 -3.40 -7.00
CA LYS A 81 -17.08 -4.82 -7.33
C LYS A 81 -17.00 -5.09 -8.84
N LYS A 82 -17.73 -4.32 -9.65
CA LYS A 82 -17.74 -4.44 -11.12
C LYS A 82 -16.37 -4.11 -11.74
N HIS A 83 -15.64 -3.13 -11.22
CA HIS A 83 -14.39 -2.61 -11.79
C HIS A 83 -13.14 -3.01 -11.00
N SER A 84 -13.32 -3.63 -9.83
CA SER A 84 -12.21 -4.04 -8.96
C SER A 84 -11.20 -4.92 -9.68
N LYS A 85 -11.67 -5.93 -10.41
CA LYS A 85 -10.79 -6.85 -11.16
C LYS A 85 -9.96 -6.14 -12.22
N ASP A 86 -10.56 -5.24 -12.98
CA ASP A 86 -9.87 -4.53 -14.08
C ASP A 86 -8.77 -3.61 -13.53
N VAL A 87 -9.07 -2.89 -12.44
CA VAL A 87 -8.10 -1.99 -11.80
C VAL A 87 -6.94 -2.78 -11.19
N ILE A 88 -7.23 -3.87 -10.47
CA ILE A 88 -6.20 -4.74 -9.87
C ILE A 88 -5.32 -5.34 -10.97
N THR A 89 -5.93 -5.85 -12.04
CA THR A 89 -5.17 -6.38 -13.19
C THR A 89 -4.29 -5.29 -13.81
N GLY A 90 -4.80 -4.08 -13.97
CA GLY A 90 -4.02 -2.93 -14.45
C GLY A 90 -2.81 -2.62 -13.56
N MET A 91 -2.97 -2.67 -12.23
CA MET A 91 -1.87 -2.49 -11.28
C MET A 91 -0.78 -3.56 -11.44
N PHE A 92 -1.16 -4.83 -11.62
CA PHE A 92 -0.21 -5.91 -11.88
C PHE A 92 0.50 -5.77 -13.23
N VAL A 93 -0.22 -5.33 -14.28
CA VAL A 93 0.38 -5.06 -15.59
C VAL A 93 1.43 -3.95 -15.49
N ILE A 94 1.11 -2.83 -14.82
CA ILE A 94 2.06 -1.74 -14.59
C ILE A 94 3.29 -2.24 -13.81
N GLY A 95 3.08 -3.03 -12.75
CA GLY A 95 4.16 -3.64 -11.98
C GLY A 95 5.06 -4.54 -12.85
N SER A 96 4.48 -5.32 -13.75
CA SER A 96 5.23 -6.20 -14.68
C SER A 96 6.03 -5.39 -15.69
N VAL A 97 5.49 -4.28 -16.19
CA VAL A 97 6.22 -3.35 -17.08
C VAL A 97 7.43 -2.75 -16.35
N CYS A 98 7.27 -2.34 -15.09
CA CYS A 98 8.40 -1.85 -14.30
C CYS A 98 9.49 -2.92 -14.11
N MET A 99 9.12 -4.19 -13.90
CA MET A 99 10.06 -5.30 -13.82
C MET A 99 10.83 -5.53 -15.12
N PHE A 100 10.25 -5.20 -16.28
CA PHE A 100 10.93 -5.28 -17.55
C PHE A 100 11.84 -4.08 -17.83
N VAL A 101 11.40 -2.88 -17.45
CA VAL A 101 12.13 -1.62 -17.69
C VAL A 101 13.45 -1.56 -16.91
N VAL A 102 13.49 -2.09 -15.67
CA VAL A 102 14.70 -2.06 -14.84
C VAL A 102 15.87 -2.85 -15.45
N PRO A 103 15.72 -4.11 -15.88
CA PRO A 103 16.79 -4.81 -16.59
C PRO A 103 17.21 -4.12 -17.89
N LEU A 104 16.24 -3.57 -18.64
CA LEU A 104 16.53 -2.85 -19.88
C LEU A 104 17.44 -1.63 -19.62
N TYR A 105 17.18 -0.89 -18.54
CA TYR A 105 18.05 0.21 -18.12
C TYR A 105 19.48 -0.27 -17.89
N PHE A 106 19.69 -1.39 -17.19
CA PHE A 106 21.05 -1.93 -16.93
C PHE A 106 21.77 -2.40 -18.19
N ILE A 107 21.04 -2.85 -19.20
CA ILE A 107 21.62 -3.30 -20.47
C ILE A 107 21.96 -2.11 -21.38
N THR A 108 21.12 -1.06 -21.40
CA THR A 108 21.20 -0.02 -22.44
C THR A 108 21.83 1.29 -21.97
N ILE A 109 21.71 1.63 -20.67
CA ILE A 109 22.05 2.98 -20.17
C ILE A 109 23.26 2.95 -19.26
N SER A 110 23.19 2.22 -18.15
CA SER A 110 24.27 2.22 -17.15
C SER A 110 24.17 1.06 -16.17
N ASN A 111 25.32 0.54 -15.74
CA ASN A 111 25.42 -0.44 -14.65
C ASN A 111 25.28 0.17 -13.25
N ASN A 112 25.08 1.50 -13.17
CA ASN A 112 24.90 2.19 -11.90
C ASN A 112 23.43 2.10 -11.46
N TRP A 113 23.18 1.50 -10.29
CA TRP A 113 21.85 1.34 -9.72
C TRP A 113 21.33 2.57 -8.95
N VAL A 114 22.23 3.50 -8.59
CA VAL A 114 21.91 4.68 -7.76
C VAL A 114 20.80 5.55 -8.35
N PRO A 115 20.78 5.87 -9.67
CA PRO A 115 19.69 6.65 -10.25
C PRO A 115 18.31 5.99 -10.10
N ILE A 116 18.23 4.67 -10.25
CA ILE A 116 16.98 3.92 -10.03
C ILE A 116 16.60 4.00 -8.55
N GLY A 117 17.55 3.84 -7.63
CA GLY A 117 17.33 3.97 -6.19
C GLY A 117 16.78 5.34 -5.81
N ILE A 118 17.31 6.42 -6.36
CA ILE A 118 16.84 7.80 -6.15
C ILE A 118 15.40 7.96 -6.69
N MET A 119 15.12 7.43 -7.87
CA MET A 119 13.77 7.47 -8.45
C MET A 119 12.75 6.74 -7.56
N MET A 120 13.11 5.59 -6.99
CA MET A 120 12.26 4.86 -6.04
C MET A 120 12.01 5.67 -4.76
N VAL A 121 13.02 6.37 -4.23
CA VAL A 121 12.89 7.26 -3.06
C VAL A 121 11.93 8.40 -3.37
N ILE A 122 12.05 9.04 -4.53
CA ILE A 122 11.15 10.13 -4.95
C ILE A 122 9.69 9.65 -5.03
N TRP A 123 9.42 8.52 -5.67
CA TRP A 123 8.07 7.93 -5.76
C TRP A 123 7.50 7.58 -4.39
N THR A 124 8.32 7.03 -3.50
CA THR A 124 7.88 6.71 -2.14
C THR A 124 7.61 7.98 -1.33
N LEU A 125 8.42 9.03 -1.51
CA LEU A 125 8.21 10.33 -0.88
C LEU A 125 6.88 10.96 -1.32
N ILE A 126 6.58 10.95 -2.61
CA ILE A 126 5.29 11.42 -3.16
C ILE A 126 4.14 10.65 -2.51
N SER A 127 4.26 9.34 -2.39
CA SER A 127 3.25 8.49 -1.76
C SER A 127 3.05 8.84 -0.27
N VAL A 128 4.13 9.13 0.47
CA VAL A 128 4.07 9.57 1.88
C VAL A 128 3.34 10.91 2.02
N ILE A 129 3.53 11.84 1.08
CA ILE A 129 2.89 13.16 1.09
C ILE A 129 1.39 13.05 0.77
N ILE A 130 1.01 12.18 -0.18
CA ILE A 130 -0.39 12.03 -0.62
C ILE A 130 -1.21 11.23 0.38
N MET A 131 -0.63 10.21 1.02
CA MET A 131 -1.33 9.25 1.87
C MET A 131 -2.20 9.84 3.00
N PRO A 132 -1.81 10.91 3.70
CA PRO A 132 -2.66 11.51 4.74
C PRO A 132 -4.03 11.97 4.24
N ASN A 133 -4.12 12.42 2.99
CA ASN A 133 -5.34 12.96 2.38
C ASN A 133 -6.35 11.85 1.97
N VAL A 134 -5.93 10.61 1.90
CA VAL A 134 -6.82 9.49 1.58
C VAL A 134 -7.57 9.06 2.84
N PRO A 135 -8.90 8.89 2.84
CA PRO A 135 -9.65 8.47 4.04
C PRO A 135 -9.36 7.02 4.41
N GLU A 136 -9.74 6.58 5.62
CA GLU A 136 -9.70 5.16 6.01
C GLU A 136 -10.75 4.37 5.21
N SER A 137 -10.56 3.06 5.10
CA SER A 137 -11.49 2.18 4.40
C SER A 137 -12.91 2.24 4.99
N PRO A 138 -13.95 2.58 4.19
CA PRO A 138 -15.32 2.57 4.65
C PRO A 138 -15.77 1.19 5.14
N LYS A 139 -15.29 0.13 4.50
CA LYS A 139 -15.59 -1.25 4.85
C LYS A 139 -15.00 -1.62 6.21
N PHE A 140 -13.74 -1.27 6.45
CA PHE A 140 -13.09 -1.51 7.74
C PHE A 140 -13.81 -0.79 8.89
N LEU A 141 -14.18 0.47 8.70
CA LEU A 141 -14.91 1.26 9.70
C LEU A 141 -16.31 0.68 9.97
N TYR A 142 -17.00 0.20 8.92
CA TYR A 142 -18.28 -0.47 9.04
C TYR A 142 -18.18 -1.79 9.84
N GLU A 143 -17.18 -2.62 9.56
CA GLU A 143 -16.95 -3.88 10.28
C GLU A 143 -16.65 -3.65 11.75
N LYS A 144 -15.98 -2.52 12.07
CA LYS A 144 -15.66 -2.10 13.43
C LYS A 144 -16.83 -1.47 14.19
N GLY A 145 -17.94 -1.17 13.51
CA GLY A 145 -19.10 -0.49 14.09
C GLY A 145 -18.96 1.03 14.19
N GLU A 146 -17.91 1.61 13.62
CA GLU A 146 -17.68 3.06 13.58
C GLU A 146 -18.45 3.70 12.41
N PHE A 147 -19.79 3.62 12.47
CA PHE A 147 -20.67 4.00 11.34
C PHE A 147 -20.57 5.47 10.93
N ASN A 148 -20.37 6.37 11.90
CA ASN A 148 -20.22 7.80 11.59
C ASN A 148 -18.96 8.08 10.77
N GLU A 149 -17.84 7.46 11.14
CA GLU A 149 -16.59 7.59 10.40
C GLU A 149 -16.67 6.92 9.03
N ALA A 150 -17.35 5.77 8.94
CA ALA A 150 -17.62 5.11 7.66
C ALA A 150 -18.40 6.02 6.70
N ARG A 151 -19.44 6.74 7.19
CA ARG A 151 -20.16 7.74 6.39
C ARG A 151 -19.26 8.88 5.94
N LEU A 152 -18.45 9.45 6.84
CA LEU A 152 -17.52 10.52 6.49
C LEU A 152 -16.52 10.08 5.42
N SER A 153 -16.03 8.86 5.51
CA SER A 153 -15.16 8.27 4.49
C SER A 153 -15.87 8.16 3.13
N LEU A 154 -17.09 7.64 3.10
CA LEU A 154 -17.91 7.56 1.87
C LEU A 154 -18.20 8.94 1.29
N PHE A 155 -18.52 9.93 2.13
CA PHE A 155 -18.77 11.30 1.66
C PHE A 155 -17.50 11.94 1.07
N SER A 156 -16.33 11.69 1.64
CA SER A 156 -15.08 12.21 1.10
C SER A 156 -14.76 11.62 -0.27
N VAL A 157 -14.98 10.31 -0.46
CA VAL A 157 -14.83 9.63 -1.75
C VAL A 157 -15.83 10.16 -2.79
N ALA A 158 -17.11 10.32 -2.39
CA ALA A 158 -18.13 10.86 -3.27
C ALA A 158 -17.85 12.31 -3.69
N ARG A 159 -17.40 13.13 -2.76
CA ARG A 159 -17.01 14.51 -3.03
C ARG A 159 -15.85 14.57 -4.03
N PHE A 160 -14.86 13.71 -3.88
CA PHE A 160 -13.75 13.60 -4.82
C PHE A 160 -14.22 13.21 -6.23
N ASN A 161 -15.20 12.29 -6.31
CA ASN A 161 -15.78 11.84 -7.58
C ASN A 161 -16.89 12.76 -8.12
N GLY A 162 -17.20 13.87 -7.46
CA GLY A 162 -18.26 14.80 -7.90
C GLY A 162 -19.70 14.24 -7.77
N VAL A 163 -19.89 13.15 -7.01
CA VAL A 163 -21.19 12.49 -6.83
C VAL A 163 -21.89 13.01 -5.57
N LYS A 164 -23.18 13.40 -5.72
CA LYS A 164 -24.02 13.79 -4.57
C LYS A 164 -24.59 12.52 -3.90
N ILE A 165 -24.23 12.28 -2.65
CA ILE A 165 -24.82 11.21 -1.82
C ILE A 165 -25.91 11.79 -0.93
N LYS A 166 -27.00 11.04 -0.70
CA LYS A 166 -28.04 11.39 0.28
C LYS A 166 -27.43 11.42 1.69
N GLN A 167 -27.71 12.49 2.44
CA GLN A 167 -27.16 12.68 3.80
C GLN A 167 -27.66 11.62 4.82
N ASN A 168 -28.82 10.99 4.55
CA ASN A 168 -29.40 9.95 5.41
C ASN A 168 -29.02 8.54 4.94
N LEU A 169 -27.75 8.25 4.86
CA LEU A 169 -27.25 6.91 4.58
C LEU A 169 -27.28 6.10 5.89
N MET A 170 -28.26 5.21 6.04
CA MET A 170 -28.29 4.23 7.13
C MET A 170 -27.64 2.94 6.66
N PHE A 171 -26.80 2.37 7.50
CA PHE A 171 -26.22 1.06 7.28
C PHE A 171 -27.14 -0.03 7.83
N ASP A 172 -27.14 -1.20 7.20
CA ASP A 172 -27.98 -2.33 7.60
C ASP A 172 -27.79 -2.73 9.08
N LYS A 173 -26.55 -2.70 9.57
CA LYS A 173 -26.25 -3.00 10.99
C LYS A 173 -26.71 -1.93 11.99
N GLU A 174 -27.07 -0.74 11.55
CA GLU A 174 -27.66 0.32 12.41
C GLU A 174 -29.16 0.13 12.59
N ASN A 175 -29.82 -0.67 11.72
CA ASN A 175 -31.24 -0.92 11.82
C ASN A 175 -31.48 -2.01 12.88
N PRO A 176 -32.21 -1.73 13.98
CA PRO A 176 -32.51 -2.71 15.02
C PRO A 176 -33.32 -3.92 14.52
N ASP A 177 -34.00 -3.77 13.37
CA ASP A 177 -34.78 -4.83 12.74
C ASP A 177 -33.96 -5.75 11.81
N PHE A 178 -32.67 -5.46 11.62
CA PHE A 178 -31.80 -6.26 10.77
C PHE A 178 -31.36 -7.53 11.51
N LYS A 179 -32.13 -8.60 11.33
CA LYS A 179 -31.72 -9.96 11.76
C LYS A 179 -30.85 -10.57 10.68
N GLN A 180 -29.61 -10.92 11.07
CA GLN A 180 -28.70 -11.76 10.27
C GLN A 180 -29.25 -13.19 10.15
#